data_4fa3e4bd26c21e8802f2dfdf04d7f50a
#
_entry.id   4fa3e4bd26c21e8802f2dfdf04d7f50a
#
_cell.length_a   1.000
_cell.length_b   1.000
_cell.length_c   1.000
_cell.angle_alpha   90.00
_cell.angle_beta   90.00
_cell.angle_gamma   90.00
#
_symmetry.space_group_name_H-M   'P 1'
#
loop_
_entity.id
_entity.type
_entity.pdbx_description
1 polymer ?
#
loop_
_entity_poly.entity_id
_entity_poly.type
_entity_poly.pdbx_seq_one_letter_code
_entity_poly.pdbx_strand_id
1 'polypeptide(L)'
;MFLQIFLAVTLVQYVSSQCTYSSWWYSFDTPGQSKCNDINSYINALDRNDVNWADDALSNLEGVQCCRPPAPWNNVEQQVVYEDWTATLDSDYTWAFCRVGYFLQGLYRSDTGWPRFKGYLFNLESARCTKPANHPLNYGTCQDIDVSSCMGRKGQCSCPGGYFLTGLYRADGDDLYFLKKIRCCTPAAKPLEMDEKSKIQTRIMDTTLWNMATLAHYMGYGWCYGCHGLAVGEDFTRNGFTWAADTRTFWGKWCEGDKNGERLNLVFGDWGFAVKEIIYGKSVIEDLQAESVDSGVLYNRASSPVTESIERSKTIQETITHSTTSTFTNSHELGVELEFEIASVKGKASYKTRFEYSTSTTNSKSISETQGFTKQSSITLGPMEGAKYEVIMSKSRTTVPYTAIITTKFSTEMKGFLRWEDGNGNFHQDYRTNSGRPTFNYRFGDSSVPFYKALKKQSDNNEGVWMWGMLFQKFPDARRVINRLTDETQYQFTLTGKLEKVEGTSVNVKWEKMKLNRRDVSGNDAPGSNITTYIAASGPADKPAVVEYPKVNLNNKEPFKPIEISVTEVKV
;
A
#
# COMPACT_ATOMS: atom_id res chain seq x y z
N MET A 1 -11.62 -44.45 -44.71
CA MET A 1 -10.68 -43.82 -43.76
C MET A 1 -10.66 -42.31 -44.07
N PHE A 2 -11.62 -41.59 -43.49
CA PHE A 2 -11.78 -40.14 -43.72
C PHE A 2 -11.05 -39.38 -42.63
N LEU A 3 -10.05 -38.61 -43.04
CA LEU A 3 -9.28 -37.73 -42.18
C LEU A 3 -10.07 -36.41 -42.02
N GLN A 4 -10.69 -36.19 -40.85
CA GLN A 4 -11.29 -34.91 -40.50
C GLN A 4 -10.20 -33.97 -40.00
N ILE A 5 -9.89 -32.97 -40.80
CA ILE A 5 -9.03 -31.84 -40.41
C ILE A 5 -9.92 -30.87 -39.63
N PHE A 6 -9.72 -30.79 -38.30
CA PHE A 6 -10.28 -29.72 -37.45
C PHE A 6 -9.47 -28.45 -37.66
N LEU A 7 -10.00 -27.51 -38.42
CA LEU A 7 -9.52 -26.13 -38.46
C LEU A 7 -9.98 -25.44 -37.17
N ALA A 8 -9.07 -25.28 -36.20
CA ALA A 8 -9.30 -24.42 -35.05
C ALA A 8 -9.22 -22.96 -35.52
N VAL A 9 -10.34 -22.36 -35.85
CA VAL A 9 -10.45 -20.90 -36.02
C VAL A 9 -10.40 -20.27 -34.65
N THR A 10 -9.24 -19.77 -34.25
CA THR A 10 -9.11 -18.86 -33.09
C THR A 10 -9.81 -17.55 -33.45
N LEU A 11 -11.06 -17.40 -33.04
CA LEU A 11 -11.77 -16.13 -33.00
C LEU A 11 -11.03 -15.21 -32.03
N VAL A 12 -10.13 -14.38 -32.54
CA VAL A 12 -9.65 -13.20 -31.83
C VAL A 12 -10.86 -12.28 -31.73
N GLN A 13 -11.54 -12.31 -30.59
CA GLN A 13 -12.56 -11.33 -30.29
C GLN A 13 -11.83 -9.97 -30.18
N TYR A 14 -11.95 -9.15 -31.22
CA TYR A 14 -11.70 -7.72 -31.17
C TYR A 14 -12.75 -7.14 -30.22
N VAL A 15 -12.41 -7.08 -28.94
CA VAL A 15 -13.17 -6.25 -27.99
C VAL A 15 -12.90 -4.82 -28.41
N SER A 16 -13.84 -4.19 -29.09
CA SER A 16 -13.75 -2.77 -29.41
C SER A 16 -13.63 -2.02 -28.07
N SER A 17 -12.53 -1.30 -27.90
CA SER A 17 -12.36 -0.41 -26.76
C SER A 17 -13.52 0.58 -26.75
N GLN A 18 -14.29 0.63 -25.64
CA GLN A 18 -15.36 1.62 -25.52
C GLN A 18 -14.70 3.00 -25.42
N CYS A 19 -14.89 3.79 -26.45
CA CYS A 19 -14.39 5.16 -26.51
C CYS A 19 -15.55 6.15 -26.31
N THR A 20 -15.30 7.16 -25.52
CA THR A 20 -16.21 8.28 -25.24
C THR A 20 -15.51 9.60 -25.55
N TYR A 21 -16.26 10.56 -26.07
CA TYR A 21 -15.74 11.90 -26.28
C TYR A 21 -15.83 12.71 -24.99
N SER A 22 -14.72 13.37 -24.62
CA SER A 22 -14.67 14.36 -23.54
C SER A 22 -14.45 15.74 -24.14
N SER A 23 -15.49 16.57 -24.07
CA SER A 23 -15.39 17.97 -24.52
C SER A 23 -14.53 18.77 -23.54
N TRP A 24 -13.56 19.48 -24.10
CA TRP A 24 -12.67 20.39 -23.37
C TRP A 24 -12.91 21.85 -23.73
N TRP A 25 -13.87 22.10 -24.62
CA TRP A 25 -14.18 23.43 -25.14
C TRP A 25 -14.17 24.52 -24.08
N TYR A 26 -14.86 24.32 -22.97
CA TYR A 26 -14.89 25.31 -21.90
C TYR A 26 -13.71 25.18 -20.92
N SER A 27 -13.35 23.96 -20.56
CA SER A 27 -12.33 23.71 -19.53
C SER A 27 -10.91 23.98 -20.00
N PHE A 28 -10.67 23.91 -21.33
CA PHE A 28 -9.35 24.16 -21.89
C PHE A 28 -9.16 25.60 -22.39
N ASP A 29 -10.23 26.38 -22.48
CA ASP A 29 -10.16 27.82 -22.74
C ASP A 29 -9.76 28.64 -21.50
N THR A 30 -9.80 28.04 -20.34
CA THR A 30 -9.43 28.67 -19.06
C THR A 30 -8.29 27.91 -18.40
N PRO A 31 -7.50 28.55 -17.51
CA PRO A 31 -6.49 27.85 -16.72
C PRO A 31 -7.14 26.74 -15.88
N GLY A 32 -6.52 25.57 -15.90
CA GLY A 32 -7.04 24.43 -15.14
C GLY A 32 -6.73 23.09 -15.80
N GLN A 33 -7.31 22.05 -15.22
CA GLN A 33 -7.14 20.68 -15.68
C GLN A 33 -8.33 20.21 -16.50
N SER A 34 -8.04 19.76 -17.73
CA SER A 34 -8.98 19.02 -18.57
C SER A 34 -8.57 17.57 -18.67
N LYS A 35 -9.51 16.65 -18.51
CA LYS A 35 -9.22 15.22 -18.42
C LYS A 35 -10.37 14.37 -18.96
N CYS A 36 -10.10 13.09 -19.19
CA CYS A 36 -11.13 12.09 -19.44
C CYS A 36 -12.12 12.04 -18.25
N ASN A 37 -13.42 11.95 -18.56
CA ASN A 37 -14.46 11.86 -17.54
C ASN A 37 -14.43 10.55 -16.75
N ASP A 38 -13.99 9.47 -17.40
CA ASP A 38 -13.83 8.15 -16.79
C ASP A 38 -12.37 7.93 -16.36
N ILE A 39 -12.17 7.65 -15.07
CA ILE A 39 -10.84 7.39 -14.52
C ILE A 39 -10.15 6.16 -15.13
N ASN A 40 -10.93 5.21 -15.66
CA ASN A 40 -10.42 3.99 -16.30
C ASN A 40 -10.19 4.15 -17.82
N SER A 41 -10.23 5.36 -18.32
CA SER A 41 -10.01 5.65 -19.75
C SER A 41 -8.80 6.54 -19.96
N TYR A 42 -8.15 6.38 -21.11
CA TYR A 42 -6.97 7.10 -21.52
C TYR A 42 -7.23 7.83 -22.84
N ILE A 43 -6.53 8.91 -23.09
CA ILE A 43 -6.65 9.65 -24.32
C ILE A 43 -6.14 8.79 -25.47
N ASN A 44 -7.01 8.62 -26.49
CA ASN A 44 -6.68 7.97 -27.76
C ASN A 44 -6.54 8.99 -28.89
N ALA A 45 -7.26 10.11 -28.81
CA ALA A 45 -7.19 11.14 -29.84
C ALA A 45 -7.36 12.55 -29.24
N LEU A 46 -6.74 13.51 -29.92
CA LEU A 46 -6.88 14.95 -29.69
C LEU A 46 -7.80 15.51 -30.78
N ASP A 47 -8.76 16.31 -30.43
CA ASP A 47 -9.73 16.91 -31.33
C ASP A 47 -9.54 18.42 -31.40
N ARG A 48 -9.32 18.91 -32.62
CA ARG A 48 -9.02 20.30 -32.92
C ARG A 48 -10.14 20.92 -33.78
N ASN A 49 -10.51 22.17 -33.45
CA ASN A 49 -11.46 22.94 -34.26
C ASN A 49 -10.79 23.63 -35.48
N ASP A 50 -11.51 24.51 -36.11
CA ASP A 50 -11.00 25.26 -37.27
C ASP A 50 -9.86 26.20 -36.88
N VAL A 51 -8.84 26.22 -37.72
CA VAL A 51 -7.69 27.07 -37.54
C VAL A 51 -7.95 28.45 -38.16
N ASN A 52 -7.87 29.48 -37.36
CA ASN A 52 -7.62 30.79 -37.87
C ASN A 52 -6.08 31.03 -37.78
N TRP A 53 -5.40 31.09 -38.90
CA TRP A 53 -3.92 31.24 -38.96
C TRP A 53 -3.35 32.42 -38.14
N ALA A 54 -4.20 33.43 -37.88
CA ALA A 54 -3.81 34.55 -37.04
C ALA A 54 -3.91 34.23 -35.53
N ASP A 55 -4.54 33.12 -35.15
CA ASP A 55 -4.90 32.80 -33.81
C ASP A 55 -4.84 31.27 -33.54
N ASP A 56 -3.80 30.59 -34.01
CA ASP A 56 -3.61 29.16 -33.79
C ASP A 56 -3.16 28.85 -32.36
N ALA A 57 -4.08 29.03 -31.45
CA ALA A 57 -3.85 28.94 -30.03
C ALA A 57 -4.19 27.55 -29.46
N LEU A 58 -3.70 27.33 -28.25
CA LEU A 58 -4.01 26.12 -27.48
C LEU A 58 -5.50 25.93 -27.24
N SER A 59 -6.28 27.02 -27.20
CA SER A 59 -7.75 27.00 -27.13
C SER A 59 -8.45 26.32 -28.32
N ASN A 60 -7.74 26.06 -29.41
CA ASN A 60 -8.27 25.27 -30.52
C ASN A 60 -8.31 23.76 -30.23
N LEU A 61 -7.76 23.31 -29.14
CA LEU A 61 -7.90 21.92 -28.67
C LEU A 61 -9.23 21.77 -27.91
N GLU A 62 -10.26 21.29 -28.60
CA GLU A 62 -11.64 21.31 -28.18
C GLU A 62 -12.07 20.08 -27.37
N GLY A 63 -11.30 19.03 -27.44
CA GLY A 63 -11.63 17.81 -26.75
C GLY A 63 -10.73 16.65 -27.04
N VAL A 64 -11.08 15.52 -26.47
CA VAL A 64 -10.32 14.29 -26.62
C VAL A 64 -11.25 13.08 -26.74
N GLN A 65 -10.80 12.08 -27.45
CA GLN A 65 -11.39 10.77 -27.38
C GLN A 65 -10.72 9.96 -26.27
N CYS A 66 -11.51 9.52 -25.32
CA CYS A 66 -11.07 8.71 -24.18
C CYS A 66 -11.53 7.28 -24.35
N CYS A 67 -10.60 6.34 -24.37
CA CYS A 67 -10.91 4.93 -24.59
C CYS A 67 -10.48 4.09 -23.38
N ARG A 68 -11.31 3.12 -23.00
CA ARG A 68 -10.93 2.13 -21.99
C ARG A 68 -9.97 1.12 -22.57
N PRO A 69 -8.93 0.70 -21.82
CA PRO A 69 -8.07 -0.36 -22.27
C PRO A 69 -8.83 -1.70 -22.33
N PRO A 70 -8.36 -2.64 -23.15
CA PRO A 70 -8.92 -3.99 -23.17
C PRO A 70 -8.60 -4.76 -21.89
N ALA A 71 -9.30 -5.90 -21.67
CA ALA A 71 -8.89 -6.83 -20.62
C ALA A 71 -7.42 -7.27 -20.84
N PRO A 72 -6.65 -7.48 -19.76
CA PRO A 72 -7.03 -7.49 -18.34
C PRO A 72 -6.95 -6.12 -17.65
N TRP A 73 -6.82 -5.04 -18.38
CA TRP A 73 -6.53 -3.70 -17.85
C TRP A 73 -7.78 -2.86 -17.56
N ASN A 74 -8.94 -3.31 -18.05
CA ASN A 74 -10.22 -2.64 -17.81
C ASN A 74 -10.71 -2.85 -16.37
N ASN A 75 -11.35 -1.82 -15.81
CA ASN A 75 -11.96 -1.84 -14.47
C ASN A 75 -11.00 -2.21 -13.32
N VAL A 76 -9.72 -1.89 -13.48
CA VAL A 76 -8.70 -2.04 -12.44
C VAL A 76 -8.50 -0.69 -11.74
N GLU A 77 -8.20 -0.71 -10.45
CA GLU A 77 -7.81 0.49 -9.71
C GLU A 77 -6.70 1.24 -10.45
N GLN A 78 -6.82 2.57 -10.51
CA GLN A 78 -5.88 3.41 -11.24
C GLN A 78 -4.89 4.09 -10.31
N GLN A 79 -3.62 4.02 -10.67
CA GLN A 79 -2.58 4.86 -10.10
C GLN A 79 -2.47 6.13 -10.93
N VAL A 80 -2.52 7.29 -10.28
CA VAL A 80 -2.50 8.61 -10.91
C VAL A 80 -1.23 9.34 -10.50
N VAL A 81 -0.56 9.93 -11.48
CA VAL A 81 0.58 10.82 -11.27
C VAL A 81 0.39 12.09 -12.10
N TYR A 82 1.00 13.16 -11.65
CA TYR A 82 1.05 14.42 -12.38
C TYR A 82 2.50 14.66 -12.78
N GLU A 83 2.75 14.68 -14.09
CA GLU A 83 4.06 15.04 -14.63
C GLU A 83 4.12 16.56 -14.83
N ASP A 84 5.20 17.16 -14.42
CA ASP A 84 5.46 18.58 -14.67
C ASP A 84 6.12 18.73 -16.05
N TRP A 85 5.42 19.30 -16.98
CA TRP A 85 5.87 19.51 -18.35
C TRP A 85 6.35 20.94 -18.63
N THR A 86 6.37 21.81 -17.60
CA THR A 86 6.72 23.23 -17.72
C THR A 86 8.03 23.42 -18.48
N ALA A 87 9.14 22.92 -17.92
CA ALA A 87 10.45 23.11 -18.56
C ALA A 87 10.57 22.38 -19.90
N THR A 88 9.82 21.28 -20.07
CA THR A 88 9.85 20.48 -21.29
C THR A 88 9.13 21.20 -22.43
N LEU A 89 7.91 21.67 -22.19
CA LEU A 89 7.11 22.33 -23.23
C LEU A 89 7.43 23.83 -23.39
N ASP A 90 8.25 24.40 -22.52
CA ASP A 90 8.89 25.72 -22.74
C ASP A 90 10.03 25.65 -23.77
N SER A 91 10.49 24.46 -24.10
CA SER A 91 11.60 24.23 -25.01
C SER A 91 11.12 23.71 -26.36
N ASP A 92 11.78 24.13 -27.43
CA ASP A 92 11.53 23.65 -28.80
C ASP A 92 12.17 22.27 -29.03
N TYR A 93 11.65 21.54 -30.03
CA TYR A 93 12.16 20.24 -30.49
C TYR A 93 12.23 19.17 -29.41
N THR A 94 11.25 19.15 -28.53
CA THR A 94 11.25 18.29 -27.34
C THR A 94 10.03 17.37 -27.25
N TRP A 95 10.18 16.27 -26.52
CA TRP A 95 9.12 15.37 -26.13
C TRP A 95 8.76 15.57 -24.67
N ALA A 96 7.48 15.71 -24.40
CA ALA A 96 6.89 15.61 -23.06
C ALA A 96 6.17 14.28 -22.93
N PHE A 97 6.55 13.46 -21.95
CA PHE A 97 6.04 12.11 -21.76
C PHE A 97 5.39 11.91 -20.40
N CYS A 98 4.39 11.02 -20.37
CA CYS A 98 4.09 10.28 -19.15
C CYS A 98 5.26 9.37 -18.82
N ARG A 99 5.57 9.18 -17.52
CA ARG A 99 6.56 8.17 -17.13
C ARG A 99 6.18 6.79 -17.66
N VAL A 100 7.20 5.96 -17.88
CA VAL A 100 7.04 4.66 -18.54
C VAL A 100 5.96 3.81 -17.85
N GLY A 101 5.06 3.24 -18.66
CA GLY A 101 3.94 2.42 -18.20
C GLY A 101 2.66 3.21 -17.90
N TYR A 102 2.69 4.55 -17.91
CA TYR A 102 1.53 5.41 -17.71
C TYR A 102 1.01 5.97 -19.04
N PHE A 103 -0.28 6.20 -19.09
CA PHE A 103 -1.00 6.73 -20.25
C PHE A 103 -1.57 8.11 -19.94
N LEU A 104 -1.59 8.97 -20.92
CA LEU A 104 -2.13 10.32 -20.79
C LEU A 104 -3.64 10.27 -20.58
N GLN A 105 -4.10 10.93 -19.52
CA GLN A 105 -5.53 11.03 -19.19
C GLN A 105 -6.04 12.47 -19.17
N GLY A 106 -5.16 13.44 -19.04
CA GLY A 106 -5.52 14.85 -19.00
C GLY A 106 -4.32 15.77 -19.08
N LEU A 107 -4.59 17.04 -19.34
CA LEU A 107 -3.61 18.10 -19.44
C LEU A 107 -4.00 19.25 -18.50
N TYR A 108 -3.02 19.93 -17.95
CA TYR A 108 -3.20 21.16 -17.20
C TYR A 108 -2.62 22.33 -17.98
N ARG A 109 -3.43 23.35 -18.13
CA ARG A 109 -3.08 24.61 -18.75
C ARG A 109 -2.93 25.70 -17.69
N SER A 110 -1.82 26.44 -17.72
CA SER A 110 -1.62 27.62 -16.88
C SER A 110 -2.33 28.86 -17.43
N ASP A 111 -2.29 29.94 -16.67
CA ASP A 111 -2.79 31.24 -17.13
C ASP A 111 -1.90 31.77 -18.24
N THR A 112 -2.53 32.33 -19.26
CA THR A 112 -1.87 32.76 -20.49
C THR A 112 -1.45 34.22 -20.48
N GLY A 113 -1.71 34.95 -19.39
CA GLY A 113 -1.56 36.40 -19.40
C GLY A 113 -2.53 37.09 -20.38
N TRP A 114 -2.09 38.07 -21.10
CA TRP A 114 -2.91 38.81 -22.07
C TRP A 114 -2.50 38.47 -23.51
N PRO A 115 -3.42 38.16 -24.44
CA PRO A 115 -4.89 38.07 -24.30
C PRO A 115 -5.36 36.73 -23.70
N ARG A 116 -6.25 36.82 -22.75
CA ARG A 116 -6.69 35.78 -21.80
C ARG A 116 -7.20 34.44 -22.34
N PHE A 117 -7.41 34.28 -23.64
CA PHE A 117 -8.12 33.11 -24.18
C PHE A 117 -7.30 32.27 -25.17
N LYS A 118 -6.10 32.67 -25.52
CA LYS A 118 -5.37 32.02 -26.59
C LYS A 118 -4.51 30.85 -26.09
N GLY A 119 -3.60 31.08 -25.20
CA GLY A 119 -2.65 30.08 -24.74
C GLY A 119 -1.78 29.47 -25.84
N TYR A 120 -0.60 29.11 -25.47
CA TYR A 120 0.43 28.56 -26.36
C TYR A 120 0.93 27.23 -25.80
N LEU A 121 1.72 26.45 -26.55
CA LEU A 121 2.21 25.15 -26.07
C LEU A 121 3.00 25.24 -24.76
N PHE A 122 3.70 26.35 -24.52
CA PHE A 122 4.39 26.58 -23.25
C PHE A 122 3.45 26.77 -22.04
N ASN A 123 2.15 26.94 -22.26
CA ASN A 123 1.17 26.96 -21.17
C ASN A 123 0.65 25.57 -20.78
N LEU A 124 1.12 24.51 -21.43
CA LEU A 124 0.88 23.14 -20.98
C LEU A 124 1.88 22.77 -19.88
N GLU A 125 1.50 23.01 -18.64
CA GLU A 125 2.41 22.92 -17.50
C GLU A 125 2.49 21.52 -16.90
N SER A 126 1.45 20.72 -17.04
CA SER A 126 1.49 19.35 -16.52
C SER A 126 0.54 18.41 -17.23
N ALA A 127 0.89 17.13 -17.15
CA ALA A 127 0.07 16.03 -17.61
C ALA A 127 -0.46 15.20 -16.45
N ARG A 128 -1.72 14.83 -16.53
CA ARG A 128 -2.29 13.78 -15.70
C ARG A 128 -2.07 12.45 -16.41
N CYS A 129 -1.21 11.61 -15.84
CA CYS A 129 -0.87 10.30 -16.35
C CYS A 129 -1.40 9.22 -15.42
N THR A 130 -1.98 8.16 -15.98
CA THR A 130 -2.59 7.08 -15.22
C THR A 130 -2.21 5.72 -15.76
N LYS A 131 -2.22 4.72 -14.89
CA LYS A 131 -2.08 3.32 -15.27
C LYS A 131 -2.90 2.41 -14.37
N PRO A 132 -3.31 1.22 -14.81
CA PRO A 132 -3.82 0.20 -13.91
C PRO A 132 -2.79 -0.15 -12.83
N ALA A 133 -3.23 -0.36 -11.59
CA ALA A 133 -2.32 -0.61 -10.46
C ALA A 133 -1.37 -1.79 -10.70
N ASN A 134 -1.84 -2.81 -11.42
CA ASN A 134 -1.08 -4.01 -11.77
C ASN A 134 -0.41 -3.94 -13.16
N HIS A 135 -0.47 -2.78 -13.85
CA HIS A 135 0.24 -2.60 -15.11
C HIS A 135 1.75 -2.44 -14.85
N PRO A 136 2.61 -3.17 -15.57
CA PRO A 136 4.05 -3.04 -15.42
C PRO A 136 4.55 -1.68 -15.92
N LEU A 137 5.79 -1.33 -15.53
CA LEU A 137 6.43 -0.10 -15.98
C LEU A 137 7.12 -0.30 -17.35
N ASN A 138 6.37 -0.86 -18.29
CA ASN A 138 6.71 -0.96 -19.69
C ASN A 138 5.42 -0.94 -20.51
N TYR A 139 5.56 -0.69 -21.79
CA TYR A 139 4.47 -0.77 -22.76
C TYR A 139 4.57 -2.06 -23.56
N GLY A 140 3.51 -2.39 -24.27
CA GLY A 140 3.56 -3.38 -25.33
C GLY A 140 4.36 -2.84 -26.52
N THR A 141 3.66 -2.29 -27.51
CA THR A 141 4.28 -1.66 -28.67
C THR A 141 4.02 -0.16 -28.65
N CYS A 142 5.04 0.64 -28.96
CA CYS A 142 4.91 2.08 -29.10
C CYS A 142 5.25 2.52 -30.53
N GLN A 143 4.58 3.58 -30.98
CA GLN A 143 4.88 4.24 -32.25
C GLN A 143 4.65 5.74 -32.15
N ASP A 144 5.47 6.49 -32.87
CA ASP A 144 5.33 7.93 -33.00
C ASP A 144 4.52 8.25 -34.26
N ILE A 145 3.41 8.95 -34.08
CA ILE A 145 2.50 9.33 -35.15
C ILE A 145 2.74 10.78 -35.51
N ASP A 146 3.00 11.04 -36.78
CA ASP A 146 3.05 12.42 -37.30
C ASP A 146 1.62 12.98 -37.37
N VAL A 147 1.39 14.05 -36.62
CA VAL A 147 0.10 14.75 -36.54
C VAL A 147 0.13 16.12 -37.22
N SER A 148 1.19 16.44 -37.93
CA SER A 148 1.35 17.75 -38.59
C SER A 148 0.17 18.11 -39.50
N SER A 149 -0.39 17.14 -40.20
CA SER A 149 -1.51 17.38 -41.12
C SER A 149 -2.82 17.62 -40.38
N CYS A 150 -3.12 16.87 -39.29
CA CYS A 150 -4.37 17.04 -38.53
C CYS A 150 -4.26 18.19 -37.52
N MET A 151 -3.10 18.47 -36.95
CA MET A 151 -2.89 19.65 -36.13
C MET A 151 -2.82 20.95 -36.96
N GLY A 152 -2.68 20.90 -38.28
CA GLY A 152 -2.72 22.05 -39.19
C GLY A 152 -4.13 22.41 -39.70
N ARG A 153 -5.17 21.68 -39.33
CA ARG A 153 -6.55 21.90 -39.75
C ARG A 153 -7.53 21.27 -38.78
N LYS A 154 -8.79 21.65 -38.88
CA LYS A 154 -9.86 20.98 -38.11
C LYS A 154 -9.85 19.48 -38.32
N GLY A 155 -9.90 18.74 -37.23
CA GLY A 155 -9.98 17.28 -37.27
C GLY A 155 -9.46 16.63 -36.01
N GLN A 156 -9.46 15.33 -36.04
CA GLN A 156 -9.03 14.48 -34.96
C GLN A 156 -7.67 13.85 -35.27
N CYS A 157 -6.73 13.96 -34.36
CA CYS A 157 -5.41 13.35 -34.41
C CYS A 157 -5.41 12.13 -33.49
N SER A 158 -5.45 10.93 -34.06
CA SER A 158 -5.75 9.70 -33.32
C SER A 158 -4.58 8.73 -33.29
N CYS A 159 -4.43 8.04 -32.17
CA CYS A 159 -3.69 6.80 -32.10
C CYS A 159 -4.45 5.67 -32.84
N PRO A 160 -3.77 4.67 -33.35
CA PRO A 160 -4.41 3.45 -33.85
C PRO A 160 -5.26 2.78 -32.78
N GLY A 161 -6.19 1.93 -33.20
CA GLY A 161 -7.05 1.18 -32.27
C GLY A 161 -6.24 0.34 -31.27
N GLY A 162 -6.56 0.47 -29.98
CA GLY A 162 -5.87 -0.21 -28.87
C GLY A 162 -4.58 0.47 -28.40
N TYR A 163 -4.20 1.59 -29.01
CA TYR A 163 -3.11 2.45 -28.55
C TYR A 163 -3.64 3.67 -27.82
N PHE A 164 -2.87 4.18 -26.88
CA PHE A 164 -3.19 5.37 -26.08
C PHE A 164 -2.02 6.34 -26.06
N LEU A 165 -2.32 7.62 -25.95
CA LEU A 165 -1.30 8.65 -25.87
C LEU A 165 -0.44 8.49 -24.62
N THR A 166 0.88 8.64 -24.82
CA THR A 166 1.86 8.62 -23.73
C THR A 166 2.81 9.83 -23.80
N GLY A 167 2.77 10.60 -24.88
CA GLY A 167 3.61 11.78 -25.03
C GLY A 167 3.23 12.66 -26.22
N LEU A 168 3.69 13.91 -26.14
CA LEU A 168 3.52 14.96 -27.13
C LEU A 168 4.87 15.50 -27.56
N TYR A 169 5.07 15.76 -28.85
CA TYR A 169 6.29 16.37 -29.39
C TYR A 169 6.01 17.77 -29.91
N ARG A 170 6.70 18.75 -29.35
CA ARG A 170 6.71 20.12 -29.81
C ARG A 170 7.88 20.34 -30.76
N ALA A 171 7.62 20.99 -31.91
CA ALA A 171 8.65 21.53 -32.82
C ALA A 171 9.03 22.98 -32.42
N ASP A 172 9.60 23.76 -33.38
CA ASP A 172 10.02 25.14 -33.15
C ASP A 172 8.85 26.12 -33.27
N GLY A 173 8.18 26.38 -32.17
CA GLY A 173 7.10 27.36 -32.13
C GLY A 173 6.09 27.08 -31.06
N ASP A 174 5.28 28.07 -30.74
CA ASP A 174 4.41 28.12 -29.59
C ASP A 174 2.96 27.75 -29.90
N ASP A 175 2.55 27.88 -31.17
CA ASP A 175 1.18 27.60 -31.58
C ASP A 175 0.85 26.11 -31.54
N LEU A 176 -0.42 25.77 -31.42
CA LEU A 176 -0.90 24.36 -31.39
C LEU A 176 -0.46 23.58 -32.64
N TYR A 177 -0.31 24.23 -33.78
CA TYR A 177 0.21 23.64 -35.03
C TYR A 177 1.62 23.05 -34.85
N PHE A 178 2.45 23.54 -33.93
CA PHE A 178 3.78 23.03 -33.68
C PHE A 178 3.81 21.75 -32.82
N LEU A 179 2.65 21.25 -32.39
CA LEU A 179 2.52 19.88 -31.95
C LEU A 179 2.58 18.95 -33.17
N LYS A 180 3.73 18.37 -33.43
CA LYS A 180 4.01 17.64 -34.68
C LYS A 180 3.90 16.14 -34.58
N LYS A 181 4.12 15.55 -33.37
CA LYS A 181 4.02 14.12 -33.18
C LYS A 181 3.34 13.80 -31.86
N ILE A 182 2.68 12.67 -31.83
CA ILE A 182 2.16 12.05 -30.62
C ILE A 182 2.77 10.66 -30.48
N ARG A 183 3.10 10.26 -29.26
CA ARG A 183 3.50 8.88 -28.99
C ARG A 183 2.29 8.09 -28.51
N CYS A 184 2.04 6.99 -29.21
CA CYS A 184 0.97 6.07 -28.96
C CYS A 184 1.53 4.72 -28.55
N CYS A 185 1.08 4.19 -27.39
CA CYS A 185 1.54 2.90 -26.90
C CYS A 185 0.35 1.99 -26.57
N THR A 186 0.51 0.68 -26.79
CA THR A 186 -0.41 -0.32 -26.28
C THR A 186 -0.07 -0.65 -24.83
N PRO A 187 -1.05 -1.05 -24.01
CA PRO A 187 -0.76 -1.66 -22.73
C PRO A 187 0.14 -2.90 -22.88
N ALA A 188 0.86 -3.25 -21.85
CA ALA A 188 1.66 -4.46 -21.80
C ALA A 188 0.78 -5.72 -22.02
N ALA A 189 1.36 -6.78 -22.57
CA ALA A 189 0.59 -7.99 -22.92
C ALA A 189 0.01 -8.72 -21.69
N LYS A 190 0.69 -8.62 -20.54
CA LYS A 190 0.31 -9.32 -19.31
C LYS A 190 0.46 -8.40 -18.09
N PRO A 191 -0.41 -8.57 -17.09
CA PRO A 191 -0.19 -7.97 -15.77
C PRO A 191 1.13 -8.42 -15.18
N LEU A 192 1.70 -7.54 -14.36
CA LEU A 192 2.88 -7.87 -13.60
C LEU A 192 2.49 -8.80 -12.44
N GLU A 193 2.93 -10.06 -12.50
CA GLU A 193 2.85 -10.96 -11.36
C GLU A 193 3.96 -10.61 -10.38
N MET A 194 3.68 -9.67 -9.49
CA MET A 194 4.59 -9.29 -8.43
C MET A 194 4.03 -9.72 -7.08
N ASP A 195 4.91 -10.17 -6.20
CA ASP A 195 4.59 -10.31 -4.80
C ASP A 195 4.33 -8.93 -4.15
N GLU A 196 3.68 -8.91 -3.00
CA GLU A 196 3.25 -7.66 -2.36
C GLU A 196 4.43 -6.76 -1.97
N LYS A 197 5.55 -7.34 -1.57
CA LYS A 197 6.79 -6.60 -1.29
C LYS A 197 7.25 -5.84 -2.53
N SER A 198 7.33 -6.54 -3.66
CA SER A 198 7.70 -5.94 -4.95
C SER A 198 6.70 -4.88 -5.42
N LYS A 199 5.40 -5.05 -5.15
CA LYS A 199 4.38 -4.03 -5.44
C LYS A 199 4.61 -2.76 -4.61
N ILE A 200 4.88 -2.90 -3.31
CA ILE A 200 5.18 -1.78 -2.42
C ILE A 200 6.43 -1.04 -2.89
N GLN A 201 7.51 -1.78 -3.15
CA GLN A 201 8.77 -1.23 -3.63
C GLN A 201 8.60 -0.49 -4.96
N THR A 202 7.91 -1.11 -5.92
CA THR A 202 7.61 -0.50 -7.22
C THR A 202 6.79 0.78 -7.06
N ARG A 203 5.74 0.76 -6.24
CA ARG A 203 4.93 1.95 -5.97
C ARG A 203 5.79 3.09 -5.41
N ILE A 204 6.67 2.81 -4.46
CA ILE A 204 7.54 3.83 -3.87
C ILE A 204 8.51 4.39 -4.91
N MET A 205 9.17 3.53 -5.68
CA MET A 205 10.07 3.96 -6.74
C MET A 205 9.34 4.85 -7.76
N ASP A 206 8.15 4.43 -8.17
CA ASP A 206 7.35 5.11 -9.17
C ASP A 206 6.85 6.49 -8.68
N THR A 207 6.29 6.55 -7.48
CA THR A 207 5.75 7.80 -6.91
C THR A 207 6.83 8.82 -6.53
N THR A 208 8.05 8.37 -6.27
CA THR A 208 9.17 9.24 -5.87
C THR A 208 10.05 9.69 -7.02
N LEU A 209 9.98 9.01 -8.18
CA LEU A 209 10.89 9.24 -9.31
C LEU A 209 11.01 10.72 -9.68
N TRP A 210 9.86 11.38 -9.95
CA TRP A 210 9.85 12.78 -10.36
C TRP A 210 10.56 13.67 -9.34
N ASN A 211 10.18 13.58 -8.07
CA ASN A 211 10.76 14.43 -7.04
C ASN A 211 12.25 14.13 -6.81
N MET A 212 12.67 12.87 -6.91
CA MET A 212 14.09 12.50 -6.79
C MET A 212 14.90 13.01 -7.97
N ALA A 213 14.40 12.86 -9.20
CA ALA A 213 15.07 13.36 -10.39
C ALA A 213 15.17 14.90 -10.37
N THR A 214 14.10 15.58 -9.96
CA THR A 214 14.09 17.03 -9.78
C THR A 214 15.09 17.49 -8.72
N LEU A 215 15.14 16.80 -7.56
CA LEU A 215 16.12 17.09 -6.53
C LEU A 215 17.55 16.89 -7.04
N ALA A 216 17.82 15.78 -7.71
CA ALA A 216 19.13 15.50 -8.30
C ALA A 216 19.53 16.61 -9.31
N HIS A 217 18.59 17.06 -10.15
CA HIS A 217 18.81 18.17 -11.06
C HIS A 217 19.18 19.46 -10.30
N TYR A 218 18.45 19.82 -9.25
CA TYR A 218 18.77 20.98 -8.40
C TYR A 218 20.14 20.85 -7.72
N MET A 219 20.54 19.65 -7.33
CA MET A 219 21.85 19.37 -6.74
C MET A 219 23.01 19.47 -7.74
N GLY A 220 22.72 19.55 -9.04
CA GLY A 220 23.70 19.67 -10.10
C GLY A 220 23.95 18.40 -10.91
N TYR A 221 23.22 17.32 -10.65
CA TYR A 221 23.27 16.17 -11.54
C TYR A 221 22.69 16.55 -12.89
N GLY A 222 23.36 16.14 -13.95
CA GLY A 222 23.01 16.47 -15.31
C GLY A 222 23.37 15.35 -16.26
N TRP A 223 23.40 15.68 -17.55
CA TRP A 223 23.68 14.75 -18.62
C TRP A 223 25.05 14.99 -19.23
N CYS A 224 25.38 16.27 -19.33
CA CYS A 224 26.62 16.73 -19.89
C CYS A 224 26.80 18.21 -19.56
N TYR A 225 28.01 18.69 -19.78
CA TYR A 225 28.31 20.13 -19.74
C TYR A 225 27.48 20.91 -20.77
N GLY A 226 26.80 21.95 -20.33
CA GLY A 226 25.97 22.80 -21.20
C GLY A 226 24.63 22.19 -21.63
N CYS A 227 24.34 20.94 -21.32
CA CYS A 227 23.01 20.38 -21.51
C CYS A 227 22.14 20.81 -20.34
N HIS A 228 21.18 21.69 -20.58
CA HIS A 228 20.16 22.02 -19.62
C HIS A 228 19.31 20.77 -19.45
N GLY A 229 19.63 20.00 -18.40
CA GLY A 229 19.08 18.67 -18.20
C GLY A 229 17.56 18.70 -18.14
N LEU A 230 16.95 18.09 -19.11
CA LEU A 230 15.51 17.94 -19.20
C LEU A 230 15.02 16.58 -18.71
N ALA A 231 15.94 15.73 -18.27
CA ALA A 231 15.62 14.44 -17.70
C ALA A 231 15.22 14.55 -16.22
N VAL A 232 14.02 14.97 -15.98
CA VAL A 232 13.48 15.10 -14.63
C VAL A 232 12.37 14.08 -14.36
N GLY A 233 12.50 12.89 -14.91
CA GLY A 233 11.59 11.76 -14.70
C GLY A 233 10.87 11.28 -15.95
N GLU A 234 10.87 12.03 -17.02
CA GLU A 234 10.13 11.72 -18.25
C GLU A 234 10.80 10.65 -19.11
N ASP A 235 12.13 10.62 -19.09
CA ASP A 235 12.92 9.71 -19.91
C ASP A 235 13.58 8.57 -19.13
N PHE A 236 13.22 8.41 -17.86
CA PHE A 236 13.76 7.33 -17.05
C PHE A 236 13.11 5.99 -17.39
N THR A 237 13.94 4.96 -17.49
CA THR A 237 13.52 3.56 -17.60
C THR A 237 13.93 2.79 -16.36
N ARG A 238 13.07 1.89 -15.91
CA ARG A 238 13.35 1.07 -14.74
C ARG A 238 14.02 -0.25 -15.10
N ASN A 239 15.12 -0.55 -14.40
CA ASN A 239 15.76 -1.85 -14.42
C ASN A 239 15.97 -2.32 -12.97
N GLY A 240 15.19 -3.31 -12.53
CA GLY A 240 15.20 -3.78 -11.13
C GLY A 240 14.87 -2.64 -10.15
N PHE A 241 15.82 -2.33 -9.28
CA PHE A 241 15.73 -1.25 -8.29
C PHE A 241 16.41 0.04 -8.75
N THR A 242 16.63 0.21 -10.03
CA THR A 242 17.28 1.38 -10.59
C THR A 242 16.39 2.06 -11.61
N TRP A 243 16.24 3.39 -11.49
CA TRP A 243 15.78 4.26 -12.55
C TRP A 243 16.98 4.82 -13.28
N ALA A 244 17.10 4.53 -14.56
CA ALA A 244 18.18 5.03 -15.41
C ALA A 244 17.62 6.04 -16.43
N ALA A 245 18.22 7.22 -16.52
CA ALA A 245 17.88 8.20 -17.55
C ALA A 245 18.18 7.65 -18.96
N ASP A 246 17.25 7.85 -19.89
CA ASP A 246 17.42 7.39 -21.27
C ASP A 246 18.45 8.26 -22.01
N THR A 247 19.20 7.61 -22.88
CA THR A 247 20.20 8.26 -23.74
C THR A 247 19.59 8.94 -24.97
N ARG A 248 18.33 8.71 -25.26
CA ARG A 248 17.68 9.08 -26.53
C ARG A 248 16.94 10.40 -26.52
N THR A 249 17.17 11.27 -25.54
CA THR A 249 16.57 12.60 -25.56
C THR A 249 17.22 13.47 -26.63
N PHE A 250 16.53 14.52 -27.03
CA PHE A 250 16.94 15.43 -28.10
C PHE A 250 18.40 15.92 -27.95
N TRP A 251 18.83 16.23 -26.75
CA TRP A 251 20.19 16.64 -26.41
C TRP A 251 21.19 15.48 -26.32
N GLY A 252 20.74 14.23 -26.38
CA GLY A 252 21.57 13.04 -26.31
C GLY A 252 22.67 13.04 -27.36
N LYS A 253 22.37 13.55 -28.54
CA LYS A 253 23.35 13.63 -29.63
C LYS A 253 24.54 14.55 -29.33
N TRP A 254 24.33 15.61 -28.57
CA TRP A 254 25.40 16.49 -28.09
C TRP A 254 26.16 15.90 -26.91
N CYS A 255 25.47 15.11 -26.10
CA CYS A 255 26.05 14.47 -24.94
C CYS A 255 26.73 13.13 -25.28
N GLU A 256 26.39 12.49 -26.39
CA GLU A 256 27.04 11.25 -26.86
C GLU A 256 28.52 11.40 -27.14
N GLY A 257 28.95 12.57 -27.54
CA GLY A 257 30.36 12.92 -27.76
C GLY A 257 31.10 13.33 -26.50
N ASP A 258 30.38 13.51 -25.40
CA ASP A 258 30.97 13.96 -24.15
C ASP A 258 31.49 12.77 -23.34
N LYS A 259 32.79 12.75 -23.13
CA LYS A 259 33.49 11.72 -22.35
C LYS A 259 33.18 11.81 -20.85
N ASN A 260 32.21 12.59 -20.45
CA ASN A 260 31.98 13.05 -19.09
C ASN A 260 31.11 12.13 -18.23
N GLY A 261 30.93 10.89 -18.58
CA GLY A 261 30.47 9.92 -17.62
C GLY A 261 29.02 9.46 -17.74
N GLU A 262 28.56 8.78 -16.73
CA GLU A 262 27.25 8.13 -16.69
C GLU A 262 26.13 9.16 -16.54
N ARG A 263 25.02 8.90 -17.20
CA ARG A 263 23.77 9.61 -16.96
C ARG A 263 23.25 9.31 -15.57
N LEU A 264 22.32 10.15 -15.10
CA LEU A 264 21.75 9.97 -13.78
C LEU A 264 21.04 8.61 -13.67
N ASN A 265 21.48 7.85 -12.69
CA ASN A 265 20.82 6.66 -12.20
C ASN A 265 20.37 6.90 -10.76
N LEU A 266 19.14 6.53 -10.45
CA LEU A 266 18.58 6.53 -9.10
C LEU A 266 18.47 5.09 -8.64
N VAL A 267 19.34 4.68 -7.72
CA VAL A 267 19.43 3.30 -7.24
C VAL A 267 18.79 3.21 -5.88
N PHE A 268 17.80 2.35 -5.72
CA PHE A 268 17.11 2.10 -4.46
C PHE A 268 17.67 0.84 -3.80
N GLY A 269 17.92 0.91 -2.51
CA GLY A 269 18.51 -0.19 -1.74
C GLY A 269 18.07 -0.23 -0.29
N ASP A 270 18.67 -1.14 0.49
CA ASP A 270 18.45 -1.32 1.94
C ASP A 270 16.97 -1.37 2.34
N TRP A 271 16.18 -2.08 1.54
CA TRP A 271 14.76 -2.20 1.78
C TRP A 271 14.46 -2.93 3.08
N GLY A 272 13.66 -2.30 3.93
CA GLY A 272 13.19 -2.84 5.19
C GLY A 272 11.80 -2.33 5.53
N PHE A 273 11.16 -2.99 6.49
CA PHE A 273 9.84 -2.62 6.97
C PHE A 273 9.87 -2.53 8.49
N ALA A 274 9.10 -1.61 9.04
CA ALA A 274 8.97 -1.46 10.48
C ALA A 274 7.53 -1.14 10.85
N VAL A 275 7.06 -1.75 11.92
CA VAL A 275 5.76 -1.39 12.51
C VAL A 275 5.87 0.02 13.10
N LYS A 276 4.98 0.89 12.68
CA LYS A 276 4.85 2.24 13.26
C LYS A 276 3.85 2.23 14.40
N GLU A 277 2.70 1.57 14.18
CA GLU A 277 1.59 1.57 15.11
C GLU A 277 0.67 0.38 14.85
N ILE A 278 0.04 -0.14 15.90
CA ILE A 278 -1.05 -1.11 15.81
C ILE A 278 -2.30 -0.50 16.42
N ILE A 279 -3.35 -0.38 15.63
CA ILE A 279 -4.64 0.16 16.02
C ILE A 279 -5.60 -1.01 16.20
N TYR A 280 -6.11 -1.20 17.41
CA TYR A 280 -7.07 -2.26 17.72
C TYR A 280 -8.50 -1.78 17.46
N GLY A 281 -9.29 -2.66 16.86
CA GLY A 281 -10.74 -2.46 16.72
C GLY A 281 -11.49 -2.97 17.94
N LYS A 282 -12.81 -2.90 17.87
CA LYS A 282 -13.70 -3.39 18.95
C LYS A 282 -13.58 -4.91 19.08
N SER A 283 -13.27 -5.38 20.27
CA SER A 283 -13.23 -6.81 20.56
C SER A 283 -14.63 -7.41 20.64
N VAL A 284 -14.73 -8.67 20.25
CA VAL A 284 -15.95 -9.49 20.39
C VAL A 284 -15.60 -10.70 21.24
N ILE A 285 -16.41 -10.94 22.27
CA ILE A 285 -16.26 -12.09 23.17
C ILE A 285 -17.45 -13.03 22.94
N GLU A 286 -17.15 -14.28 22.68
CA GLU A 286 -18.12 -15.34 22.46
C GLU A 286 -17.91 -16.45 23.46
N ASP A 287 -18.97 -16.88 24.15
CA ASP A 287 -18.93 -18.06 24.96
C ASP A 287 -18.95 -19.31 24.08
N LEU A 288 -18.01 -20.19 24.31
CA LEU A 288 -17.94 -21.48 23.62
C LEU A 288 -18.72 -22.54 24.39
N GLN A 289 -19.12 -23.60 23.70
CA GLN A 289 -19.77 -24.74 24.34
C GLN A 289 -18.89 -25.26 25.46
N ALA A 290 -19.49 -25.41 26.63
CA ALA A 290 -18.83 -25.96 27.80
C ALA A 290 -18.43 -27.42 27.58
N GLU A 291 -17.25 -27.78 28.05
CA GLU A 291 -16.66 -29.12 27.87
C GLU A 291 -16.69 -29.86 29.19
N SER A 292 -17.22 -31.11 29.21
CA SER A 292 -17.08 -32.01 30.32
C SER A 292 -15.66 -32.55 30.40
N VAL A 293 -14.97 -32.25 31.49
CA VAL A 293 -13.53 -32.56 31.61
C VAL A 293 -13.24 -33.71 32.58
N ASP A 294 -14.19 -34.01 33.47
CA ASP A 294 -14.13 -35.16 34.39
C ASP A 294 -15.54 -35.51 34.86
N SER A 295 -15.77 -36.75 35.20
CA SER A 295 -17.04 -37.22 35.78
C SER A 295 -16.82 -38.46 36.64
N GLY A 296 -17.69 -38.65 37.62
CA GLY A 296 -17.64 -39.81 38.47
C GLY A 296 -18.89 -39.95 39.34
N VAL A 297 -18.90 -40.95 40.16
CA VAL A 297 -20.03 -41.26 41.09
C VAL A 297 -19.48 -41.48 42.48
N LEU A 298 -20.13 -40.86 43.48
CA LEU A 298 -19.87 -41.05 44.89
C LEU A 298 -21.05 -41.73 45.50
N TYR A 299 -20.80 -42.64 46.49
CA TYR A 299 -21.82 -43.40 47.13
C TYR A 299 -21.68 -43.32 48.66
N ASN A 300 -22.74 -42.93 49.36
CA ASN A 300 -22.83 -43.08 50.80
C ASN A 300 -23.61 -44.38 51.15
N ARG A 301 -22.89 -45.38 51.53
CA ARG A 301 -23.47 -46.69 52.00
C ARG A 301 -23.68 -46.78 53.51
N ALA A 302 -23.36 -45.69 54.24
CA ALA A 302 -23.55 -45.66 55.71
C ALA A 302 -25.01 -45.37 56.08
N SER A 303 -25.36 -45.63 57.33
CA SER A 303 -26.66 -45.33 57.90
C SER A 303 -26.82 -43.88 58.39
N SER A 304 -25.76 -43.05 58.24
CA SER A 304 -25.74 -41.65 58.62
C SER A 304 -25.34 -40.77 57.42
N PRO A 305 -25.73 -39.49 57.42
CA PRO A 305 -25.25 -38.53 56.36
C PRO A 305 -23.73 -38.38 56.37
N VAL A 306 -23.13 -38.32 55.16
CA VAL A 306 -21.68 -38.09 54.92
C VAL A 306 -21.50 -36.93 53.97
N THR A 307 -20.57 -36.04 54.30
CA THR A 307 -20.16 -35.01 53.37
C THR A 307 -18.92 -35.46 52.61
N GLU A 308 -19.07 -35.59 51.31
CA GLU A 308 -18.01 -35.98 50.41
C GLU A 308 -17.50 -34.72 49.67
N SER A 309 -16.20 -34.63 49.45
CA SER A 309 -15.57 -33.56 48.70
C SER A 309 -14.73 -34.10 47.56
N ILE A 310 -14.77 -33.40 46.45
CA ILE A 310 -13.88 -33.67 45.33
C ILE A 310 -13.01 -32.45 45.10
N GLU A 311 -11.76 -32.68 44.81
CA GLU A 311 -10.85 -31.69 44.30
C GLU A 311 -10.34 -32.18 42.95
N ARG A 312 -10.51 -31.32 41.92
CA ARG A 312 -10.10 -31.66 40.57
C ARG A 312 -9.26 -30.54 39.99
N SER A 313 -8.11 -30.92 39.45
CA SER A 313 -7.21 -30.02 38.72
C SER A 313 -7.22 -30.42 37.26
N LYS A 314 -7.36 -29.45 36.40
CA LYS A 314 -7.27 -29.64 34.96
C LYS A 314 -6.40 -28.56 34.36
N THR A 315 -5.55 -28.94 33.43
CA THR A 315 -4.79 -28.02 32.61
C THR A 315 -5.47 -27.81 31.28
N ILE A 316 -5.52 -26.56 30.82
CA ILE A 316 -6.05 -26.19 29.51
C ILE A 316 -4.95 -25.58 28.71
N GLN A 317 -4.96 -25.89 27.44
CA GLN A 317 -4.16 -25.22 26.46
C GLN A 317 -4.92 -24.00 25.97
N GLU A 318 -4.49 -22.81 26.38
CA GLU A 318 -4.97 -21.54 25.81
C GLU A 318 -4.29 -21.32 24.46
N THR A 319 -5.06 -20.93 23.47
CA THR A 319 -4.51 -20.68 22.12
C THR A 319 -4.73 -19.25 21.71
N ILE A 320 -3.68 -18.63 21.19
CA ILE A 320 -3.77 -17.34 20.53
C ILE A 320 -3.49 -17.58 19.05
N THR A 321 -4.46 -17.26 18.21
CA THR A 321 -4.39 -17.43 16.78
C THR A 321 -4.36 -16.05 16.13
N HIS A 322 -3.40 -15.84 15.25
CA HIS A 322 -3.29 -14.64 14.44
C HIS A 322 -3.66 -14.96 13.00
N SER A 323 -4.55 -14.18 12.40
CA SER A 323 -4.89 -14.26 10.97
C SER A 323 -4.90 -12.88 10.34
N THR A 324 -4.42 -12.78 9.10
CA THR A 324 -4.49 -11.56 8.30
C THR A 324 -5.66 -11.64 7.34
N THR A 325 -6.35 -10.52 7.17
CA THR A 325 -7.45 -10.38 6.20
C THR A 325 -7.03 -9.56 4.97
N SER A 326 -5.82 -8.98 5.01
CA SER A 326 -5.28 -8.28 3.84
C SER A 326 -4.87 -9.28 2.76
N THR A 327 -5.16 -8.96 1.51
CA THR A 327 -4.92 -9.75 0.31
C THR A 327 -3.43 -9.94 -0.05
N PHE A 328 -2.55 -9.94 0.92
CA PHE A 328 -1.14 -10.27 0.72
C PHE A 328 -1.00 -11.78 0.47
N THR A 329 -1.33 -12.22 -0.73
CA THR A 329 -1.52 -13.65 -1.02
C THR A 329 -0.30 -14.37 -1.56
N ASN A 330 0.85 -13.75 -1.80
CA ASN A 330 2.02 -14.48 -2.34
C ASN A 330 3.35 -14.07 -1.71
N SER A 331 3.89 -15.00 -0.97
CA SER A 331 5.22 -15.62 -0.91
C SER A 331 6.48 -14.73 -0.95
N HIS A 332 6.61 -13.66 -0.15
CA HIS A 332 7.96 -13.24 0.29
C HIS A 332 7.89 -12.63 1.67
N GLU A 333 8.82 -13.02 2.51
CA GLU A 333 8.94 -12.55 3.87
C GLU A 333 9.14 -11.04 3.91
N LEU A 334 8.19 -10.31 4.51
CA LEU A 334 8.39 -8.89 4.79
C LEU A 334 9.39 -8.68 5.94
N GLY A 335 9.63 -9.74 6.74
CA GLY A 335 10.50 -9.67 7.90
C GLY A 335 9.99 -8.69 8.97
N VAL A 336 8.65 -8.54 9.10
CA VAL A 336 8.03 -7.64 10.06
C VAL A 336 7.56 -8.44 11.26
N GLU A 337 7.99 -8.05 12.44
CA GLU A 337 7.51 -8.58 13.71
C GLU A 337 6.38 -7.70 14.24
N LEU A 338 5.18 -8.30 14.39
CA LEU A 338 4.03 -7.66 15.02
C LEU A 338 3.97 -8.09 16.50
N GLU A 339 4.11 -7.14 17.41
CA GLU A 339 3.96 -7.37 18.83
C GLU A 339 2.58 -6.88 19.28
N PHE A 340 1.76 -7.81 19.77
CA PHE A 340 0.40 -7.52 20.20
C PHE A 340 0.29 -7.60 21.71
N GLU A 341 -0.50 -6.72 22.28
CA GLU A 341 -0.91 -6.77 23.67
C GLU A 341 -2.42 -6.99 23.75
N ILE A 342 -2.84 -8.15 24.29
CA ILE A 342 -4.24 -8.55 24.37
C ILE A 342 -4.64 -8.65 25.84
N ALA A 343 -5.70 -7.93 26.23
CA ALA A 343 -6.26 -8.04 27.56
C ALA A 343 -6.93 -9.42 27.76
N SER A 344 -6.74 -10.03 28.94
CA SER A 344 -7.49 -11.23 29.33
C SER A 344 -8.91 -10.85 29.70
N VAL A 345 -9.88 -11.70 29.36
CA VAL A 345 -11.29 -11.59 29.81
C VAL A 345 -11.42 -11.54 31.33
N LYS A 346 -10.48 -12.15 32.02
CA LYS A 346 -10.44 -12.18 33.52
C LYS A 346 -9.87 -10.90 34.14
N GLY A 347 -9.46 -9.91 33.33
CA GLY A 347 -9.01 -8.60 33.82
C GLY A 347 -7.69 -8.57 34.60
N LYS A 348 -6.95 -9.69 34.66
CA LYS A 348 -5.78 -9.83 35.53
C LYS A 348 -4.41 -9.76 34.85
N ALA A 349 -4.36 -9.88 33.55
CA ALA A 349 -3.08 -9.78 32.81
C ALA A 349 -3.31 -9.36 31.36
N SER A 350 -2.40 -8.54 30.82
CA SER A 350 -2.24 -8.40 29.38
C SER A 350 -1.28 -9.47 28.88
N TYR A 351 -1.60 -10.06 27.74
CA TYR A 351 -0.71 -11.01 27.07
C TYR A 351 0.06 -10.28 26.00
N LYS A 352 1.38 -10.32 26.08
CA LYS A 352 2.25 -9.89 24.99
C LYS A 352 2.57 -11.07 24.11
N THR A 353 2.21 -10.98 22.87
CA THR A 353 2.51 -12.02 21.89
C THR A 353 3.15 -11.40 20.66
N ARG A 354 4.13 -12.10 20.11
CA ARG A 354 4.92 -11.64 18.97
C ARG A 354 4.74 -12.60 17.81
N PHE A 355 4.33 -12.05 16.68
CA PHE A 355 4.18 -12.80 15.44
C PHE A 355 5.09 -12.22 14.38
N GLU A 356 5.94 -13.04 13.82
CA GLU A 356 6.67 -12.69 12.61
C GLU A 356 5.72 -12.81 11.42
N TYR A 357 5.56 -11.70 10.70
CA TYR A 357 4.75 -11.67 9.50
C TYR A 357 5.56 -12.19 8.33
N SER A 358 5.29 -13.43 7.92
CA SER A 358 5.77 -13.99 6.67
C SER A 358 4.59 -14.11 5.71
N THR A 359 4.77 -13.63 4.48
CA THR A 359 3.70 -13.55 3.48
C THR A 359 3.30 -14.89 2.87
N SER A 360 3.95 -15.98 3.26
CA SER A 360 3.70 -17.28 2.63
C SER A 360 2.40 -17.97 3.05
N THR A 361 1.67 -17.41 4.00
CA THR A 361 0.47 -18.08 4.50
C THR A 361 -0.59 -17.09 4.99
N THR A 362 -1.79 -17.18 4.42
CA THR A 362 -3.07 -16.91 5.10
C THR A 362 -3.19 -17.68 6.42
N ASN A 363 -2.10 -18.14 6.99
CA ASN A 363 -2.08 -19.12 8.05
C ASN A 363 -2.10 -18.44 9.41
N SER A 364 -3.10 -18.79 10.13
CA SER A 364 -3.16 -18.64 11.57
C SER A 364 -1.92 -19.27 12.22
N LYS A 365 -0.99 -18.46 12.72
CA LYS A 365 0.00 -18.95 13.69
C LYS A 365 -0.70 -19.06 15.03
N SER A 366 -0.60 -20.20 15.68
CA SER A 366 -1.13 -20.43 17.01
C SER A 366 0.00 -20.54 18.02
N ILE A 367 -0.11 -19.80 19.10
CA ILE A 367 0.74 -19.96 20.28
C ILE A 367 -0.15 -20.57 21.34
N SER A 368 0.32 -21.61 22.01
CA SER A 368 -0.45 -22.26 23.08
C SER A 368 0.30 -22.18 24.40
N GLU A 369 -0.42 -21.78 25.43
CA GLU A 369 0.03 -21.75 26.79
C GLU A 369 -0.82 -22.71 27.63
N THR A 370 -0.22 -23.29 28.68
CA THR A 370 -0.93 -24.24 29.57
C THR A 370 -1.36 -23.53 30.84
N GLN A 371 -2.66 -23.47 31.10
CA GLN A 371 -3.20 -22.90 32.32
C GLN A 371 -3.85 -23.99 33.19
N GLY A 372 -3.52 -24.02 34.49
CA GLY A 372 -4.08 -24.93 35.45
C GLY A 372 -5.32 -24.35 36.14
N PHE A 373 -6.35 -25.13 36.27
CA PHE A 373 -7.56 -24.83 37.03
C PHE A 373 -7.77 -25.90 38.10
N THR A 374 -7.97 -25.48 39.36
CA THR A 374 -8.33 -26.37 40.48
C THR A 374 -9.69 -25.96 41.03
N LYS A 375 -10.59 -26.90 41.16
CA LYS A 375 -11.91 -26.67 41.75
C LYS A 375 -12.17 -27.70 42.82
N GLN A 376 -12.48 -27.23 44.02
CA GLN A 376 -12.98 -28.01 45.11
C GLN A 376 -14.49 -27.83 45.23
N SER A 377 -15.21 -28.91 45.38
CA SER A 377 -16.66 -28.89 45.57
C SER A 377 -17.07 -30.04 46.48
N SER A 378 -18.05 -29.81 47.33
CA SER A 378 -18.54 -30.81 48.28
C SER A 378 -20.06 -31.01 48.17
N ILE A 379 -20.51 -32.20 48.51
CA ILE A 379 -21.92 -32.58 48.57
C ILE A 379 -22.20 -33.42 49.83
N THR A 380 -23.29 -33.14 50.50
CA THR A 380 -23.76 -33.98 51.59
C THR A 380 -24.75 -35.04 51.07
N LEU A 381 -24.39 -36.27 51.21
CA LEU A 381 -25.21 -37.46 50.86
C LEU A 381 -25.91 -38.02 52.10
N GLY A 382 -27.21 -38.18 52.00
CA GLY A 382 -27.98 -38.90 53.03
C GLY A 382 -27.65 -40.39 53.08
N PRO A 383 -28.20 -41.11 54.04
CA PRO A 383 -28.06 -42.57 54.11
C PRO A 383 -28.56 -43.24 52.83
N MET A 384 -27.77 -44.17 52.28
CA MET A 384 -28.07 -44.85 51.01
C MET A 384 -28.35 -43.92 49.84
N GLU A 385 -27.62 -42.83 49.75
CA GLU A 385 -27.64 -41.94 48.61
C GLU A 385 -26.31 -42.00 47.82
N GLY A 386 -26.38 -41.78 46.54
CA GLY A 386 -25.23 -41.52 45.66
C GLY A 386 -25.37 -40.18 45.00
N ALA A 387 -24.26 -39.69 44.44
CA ALA A 387 -24.28 -38.55 43.53
C ALA A 387 -23.31 -38.76 42.37
N LYS A 388 -23.78 -38.50 41.18
CA LYS A 388 -22.95 -38.33 40.02
C LYS A 388 -22.40 -36.90 40.02
N TYR A 389 -21.14 -36.74 39.75
CA TYR A 389 -20.58 -35.43 39.48
C TYR A 389 -20.08 -35.33 38.05
N GLU A 390 -20.16 -34.14 37.51
CA GLU A 390 -19.59 -33.77 36.25
C GLU A 390 -18.84 -32.42 36.42
N VAL A 391 -17.57 -32.40 36.06
CA VAL A 391 -16.75 -31.20 36.09
C VAL A 391 -16.80 -30.59 34.70
N ILE A 392 -17.37 -29.40 34.62
CA ILE A 392 -17.63 -28.70 33.38
C ILE A 392 -16.71 -27.51 33.31
N MET A 393 -16.02 -27.35 32.20
CA MET A 393 -15.19 -26.20 31.90
C MET A 393 -15.87 -25.31 30.88
N SER A 394 -16.03 -24.05 31.23
CA SER A 394 -16.46 -23.00 30.32
C SER A 394 -15.26 -22.40 29.64
N LYS A 395 -15.39 -22.10 28.35
CA LYS A 395 -14.37 -21.45 27.51
C LYS A 395 -14.98 -20.25 26.85
N SER A 396 -14.17 -19.25 26.57
CA SER A 396 -14.56 -18.12 25.73
C SER A 396 -13.55 -17.89 24.63
N ARG A 397 -14.03 -17.31 23.53
CA ARG A 397 -13.22 -16.84 22.43
C ARG A 397 -13.30 -15.32 22.41
N THR A 398 -12.14 -14.67 22.45
CA THR A 398 -12.02 -13.22 22.24
C THR A 398 -11.44 -12.97 20.86
N THR A 399 -12.16 -12.24 20.03
CA THR A 399 -11.69 -11.82 18.70
C THR A 399 -11.43 -10.32 18.73
N VAL A 400 -10.19 -9.93 18.38
CA VAL A 400 -9.75 -8.54 18.33
C VAL A 400 -9.27 -8.22 16.90
N PRO A 401 -10.03 -7.45 16.12
CA PRO A 401 -9.56 -6.97 14.84
C PRO A 401 -8.48 -5.89 15.05
N TYR A 402 -7.54 -5.80 14.12
CA TYR A 402 -6.48 -4.79 14.18
C TYR A 402 -6.12 -4.24 12.79
N THR A 403 -5.53 -3.06 12.80
CA THR A 403 -4.85 -2.44 11.66
C THR A 403 -3.44 -2.05 12.09
N ALA A 404 -2.42 -2.62 11.46
CA ALA A 404 -1.04 -2.25 11.68
C ALA A 404 -0.58 -1.30 10.57
N ILE A 405 0.00 -0.18 10.95
CA ILE A 405 0.65 0.78 10.04
C ILE A 405 2.12 0.38 9.93
N ILE A 406 2.54 0.03 8.73
CA ILE A 406 3.90 -0.38 8.42
C ILE A 406 4.58 0.72 7.63
N THR A 407 5.77 1.12 8.04
CA THR A 407 6.61 2.08 7.31
C THR A 407 7.70 1.34 6.57
N THR A 408 7.84 1.65 5.28
CA THR A 408 8.93 1.13 4.46
C THR A 408 10.18 1.98 4.65
N LYS A 409 11.30 1.32 4.90
CA LYS A 409 12.64 1.92 4.96
C LYS A 409 13.38 1.58 3.68
N PHE A 410 14.15 2.51 3.16
CA PHE A 410 15.01 2.30 2.00
C PHE A 410 16.08 3.38 1.94
N SER A 411 17.14 3.11 1.22
CA SER A 411 18.17 4.09 0.84
C SER A 411 18.03 4.44 -0.64
N THR A 412 18.53 5.59 -1.03
CA THR A 412 18.62 5.98 -2.45
C THR A 412 20.00 6.52 -2.75
N GLU A 413 20.62 6.00 -3.81
CA GLU A 413 21.87 6.51 -4.34
C GLU A 413 21.58 7.23 -5.66
N MET A 414 22.06 8.47 -5.76
CA MET A 414 22.13 9.24 -6.99
C MET A 414 23.51 9.05 -7.60
N LYS A 415 23.57 8.48 -8.79
CA LYS A 415 24.81 8.15 -9.50
C LYS A 415 24.76 8.76 -10.90
N GLY A 416 25.76 9.55 -11.26
CA GLY A 416 25.81 10.13 -12.59
C GLY A 416 26.75 11.32 -12.69
N PHE A 417 26.71 11.96 -13.85
CA PHE A 417 27.50 13.16 -14.11
C PHE A 417 27.07 14.30 -13.19
N LEU A 418 28.02 14.91 -12.49
CA LEU A 418 27.80 16.10 -11.69
C LEU A 418 28.46 17.32 -12.36
N ARG A 419 27.73 18.40 -12.51
CA ARG A 419 28.21 19.65 -13.08
C ARG A 419 29.12 20.36 -12.09
N TRP A 420 30.43 20.20 -12.25
CA TRP A 420 31.41 20.74 -11.31
C TRP A 420 31.85 22.17 -11.62
N GLU A 421 31.75 22.60 -12.87
CA GLU A 421 32.49 23.77 -13.37
C GLU A 421 31.75 25.08 -13.23
N ASP A 422 30.47 25.06 -13.02
CA ASP A 422 29.71 26.28 -13.08
C ASP A 422 29.03 26.57 -11.75
N GLY A 423 29.46 27.61 -11.06
CA GLY A 423 28.82 28.10 -9.84
C GLY A 423 27.30 28.36 -9.94
N ASN A 424 26.72 28.16 -11.12
CA ASN A 424 25.29 28.27 -11.38
C ASN A 424 24.52 26.95 -11.26
N GLY A 425 25.18 25.80 -11.15
CA GLY A 425 24.48 24.52 -11.21
C GLY A 425 24.99 23.43 -10.31
N ASN A 426 26.05 23.64 -9.56
CA ASN A 426 26.61 22.63 -8.65
C ASN A 426 26.65 23.17 -7.21
N PHE A 427 26.07 22.42 -6.30
CA PHE A 427 25.97 22.79 -4.88
C PHE A 427 26.77 21.86 -3.97
N HIS A 428 27.72 21.09 -4.51
CA HIS A 428 28.64 20.29 -3.71
C HIS A 428 29.77 21.15 -3.15
N GLN A 429 30.15 20.96 -1.90
CA GLN A 429 31.20 21.76 -1.24
C GLN A 429 32.54 21.71 -1.96
N ASP A 430 32.89 20.56 -2.54
CA ASP A 430 34.17 20.33 -3.23
C ASP A 430 34.10 20.58 -4.74
N TYR A 431 33.12 21.34 -5.24
CA TYR A 431 32.92 21.54 -6.67
C TYR A 431 34.17 22.06 -7.39
N ARG A 432 34.98 22.90 -6.73
CA ARG A 432 36.21 23.46 -7.30
C ARG A 432 37.35 22.46 -7.39
N THR A 433 37.44 21.53 -6.44
CA THR A 433 38.54 20.55 -6.36
C THR A 433 38.27 19.28 -7.14
N ASN A 434 37.01 19.04 -7.50
CA ASN A 434 36.54 17.85 -8.21
C ASN A 434 36.17 18.12 -9.68
N SER A 435 36.41 19.33 -10.19
CA SER A 435 36.24 19.66 -11.62
C SER A 435 37.00 18.63 -12.48
N GLY A 436 36.31 18.06 -13.48
CA GLY A 436 36.87 17.02 -14.34
C GLY A 436 36.62 15.58 -13.90
N ARG A 437 35.91 15.34 -12.78
CA ARG A 437 35.42 14.01 -12.45
C ARG A 437 34.12 13.74 -13.21
N PRO A 438 34.05 12.70 -14.03
CA PRO A 438 32.89 12.49 -14.91
C PRO A 438 31.66 11.98 -14.16
N THR A 439 31.82 11.29 -13.04
CA THR A 439 30.72 10.73 -12.26
C THR A 439 30.87 11.02 -10.78
N PHE A 440 29.73 11.16 -10.12
CA PHE A 440 29.65 11.31 -8.68
C PHE A 440 28.50 10.48 -8.13
N ASN A 441 28.78 9.73 -7.06
CA ASN A 441 27.78 8.91 -6.40
C ASN A 441 27.51 9.48 -5.03
N TYR A 442 26.25 9.73 -4.73
CA TYR A 442 25.84 10.18 -3.41
C TYR A 442 24.64 9.39 -2.92
N ARG A 443 24.76 8.89 -1.70
CA ARG A 443 23.73 8.05 -1.10
C ARG A 443 23.08 8.77 0.08
N PHE A 444 21.75 8.76 0.09
CA PHE A 444 20.94 9.15 1.21
C PHE A 444 20.38 7.90 1.91
N GLY A 445 20.63 7.82 3.21
CA GLY A 445 20.17 6.71 4.03
C GLY A 445 20.98 5.43 3.89
N ASP A 446 20.68 4.50 4.77
CA ASP A 446 21.28 3.17 4.88
C ASP A 446 20.28 2.21 5.56
N SER A 447 20.74 1.03 5.96
CA SER A 447 19.91 0.05 6.68
C SER A 447 19.37 0.54 8.03
N SER A 448 20.06 1.51 8.68
CA SER A 448 19.70 2.07 10.00
C SER A 448 18.86 3.34 9.88
N VAL A 449 19.24 4.23 8.97
CA VAL A 449 18.59 5.52 8.75
C VAL A 449 17.99 5.57 7.34
N PRO A 450 16.67 5.54 7.19
CA PRO A 450 16.06 5.56 5.87
C PRO A 450 16.27 6.89 5.13
N PHE A 451 16.20 6.83 3.79
CA PHE A 451 16.38 7.93 2.85
C PHE A 451 15.72 9.23 3.32
N TYR A 452 14.43 9.19 3.60
CA TYR A 452 13.64 10.39 3.92
C TYR A 452 14.07 11.04 5.24
N LYS A 453 14.57 10.29 6.21
CA LYS A 453 15.13 10.84 7.47
C LYS A 453 16.50 11.43 7.25
N ALA A 454 17.34 10.77 6.46
CA ALA A 454 18.68 11.29 6.13
C ALA A 454 18.58 12.58 5.32
N LEU A 455 17.74 12.63 4.29
CA LEU A 455 17.51 13.83 3.49
C LEU A 455 16.96 14.98 4.34
N LYS A 456 15.96 14.70 5.18
CA LYS A 456 15.36 15.70 6.06
C LYS A 456 16.40 16.30 7.01
N LYS A 457 17.16 15.45 7.67
CA LYS A 457 18.20 15.89 8.62
C LYS A 457 19.24 16.77 7.94
N GLN A 458 19.75 16.34 6.78
CA GLN A 458 20.77 17.10 6.07
C GLN A 458 20.26 18.45 5.57
N SER A 459 19.07 18.46 4.97
CA SER A 459 18.51 19.70 4.41
C SER A 459 18.06 20.70 5.47
N ASP A 460 17.50 20.25 6.60
CA ASP A 460 17.04 21.13 7.67
C ASP A 460 18.21 21.74 8.46
N ASN A 461 19.28 20.98 8.68
CA ASN A 461 20.43 21.38 9.47
C ASN A 461 21.59 21.95 8.64
N ASN A 462 21.47 21.98 7.32
CA ASN A 462 22.57 22.34 6.40
C ASN A 462 23.80 21.43 6.61
N GLU A 463 23.57 20.14 6.81
CA GLU A 463 24.60 19.12 7.05
C GLU A 463 24.99 18.38 5.75
N GLY A 464 26.11 17.68 5.79
CA GLY A 464 26.62 16.90 4.67
C GLY A 464 27.45 17.73 3.69
N VAL A 465 27.67 17.16 2.50
CA VAL A 465 28.52 17.77 1.46
C VAL A 465 27.80 18.76 0.55
N TRP A 466 26.49 18.94 0.74
CA TRP A 466 25.68 19.81 -0.10
C TRP A 466 25.47 21.18 0.52
N MET A 467 25.59 22.21 -0.26
CA MET A 467 25.36 23.60 0.15
C MET A 467 23.86 23.94 0.12
N TRP A 468 23.09 23.34 1.02
CA TRP A 468 21.63 23.44 1.05
C TRP A 468 21.10 24.87 1.04
N GLY A 469 21.72 25.77 1.79
CA GLY A 469 21.33 27.18 1.83
C GLY A 469 21.41 27.86 0.46
N MET A 470 22.48 27.61 -0.29
CA MET A 470 22.66 28.16 -1.64
C MET A 470 21.70 27.49 -2.63
N LEU A 471 21.48 26.17 -2.51
CA LEU A 471 20.54 25.45 -3.32
C LEU A 471 19.12 26.01 -3.16
N PHE A 472 18.68 26.26 -1.94
CA PHE A 472 17.35 26.84 -1.66
C PHE A 472 17.23 28.30 -2.15
N GLN A 473 18.31 29.03 -2.12
CA GLN A 473 18.32 30.40 -2.68
C GLN A 473 18.17 30.37 -4.21
N LYS A 474 18.86 29.47 -4.87
CA LYS A 474 18.81 29.33 -6.33
C LYS A 474 17.50 28.69 -6.81
N PHE A 475 17.03 27.67 -6.11
CA PHE A 475 15.82 26.91 -6.42
C PHE A 475 14.83 26.96 -5.25
N PRO A 476 13.97 27.98 -5.15
CA PRO A 476 13.00 28.10 -4.07
C PRO A 476 12.07 26.88 -3.94
N ASP A 477 11.75 26.22 -5.06
CA ASP A 477 10.92 25.03 -5.10
C ASP A 477 11.59 23.78 -4.54
N ALA A 478 12.91 23.78 -4.35
CA ALA A 478 13.61 22.63 -3.79
C ALA A 478 13.09 22.23 -2.41
N ARG A 479 12.67 23.21 -1.58
CA ARG A 479 12.04 22.92 -0.28
C ARG A 479 10.73 22.13 -0.43
N ARG A 480 9.92 22.47 -1.42
CA ARG A 480 8.66 21.76 -1.71
C ARG A 480 8.94 20.32 -2.15
N VAL A 481 9.92 20.12 -3.01
CA VAL A 481 10.36 18.80 -3.48
C VAL A 481 10.87 17.96 -2.30
N ILE A 482 11.72 18.52 -1.46
CA ILE A 482 12.25 17.85 -0.27
C ILE A 482 11.11 17.51 0.71
N ASN A 483 10.21 18.43 0.98
CA ASN A 483 9.06 18.16 1.86
C ASN A 483 8.21 16.99 1.37
N ARG A 484 7.99 16.89 0.06
CA ARG A 484 7.32 15.72 -0.53
C ARG A 484 8.12 14.44 -0.33
N LEU A 485 9.42 14.46 -0.61
CA LEU A 485 10.30 13.31 -0.43
C LEU A 485 10.51 12.88 1.02
N THR A 486 10.32 13.78 1.98
CA THR A 486 10.48 13.50 3.41
C THR A 486 9.16 13.27 4.15
N ASP A 487 8.03 13.31 3.45
CA ASP A 487 6.73 12.92 3.98
C ASP A 487 6.67 11.41 4.17
N GLU A 488 6.87 10.97 5.40
CA GLU A 488 6.89 9.54 5.77
C GLU A 488 5.59 8.82 5.43
N THR A 489 4.46 9.53 5.32
CA THR A 489 3.16 8.90 5.04
C THR A 489 3.10 8.26 3.65
N GLN A 490 3.89 8.73 2.70
CA GLN A 490 3.99 8.17 1.36
C GLN A 490 4.63 6.76 1.34
N TYR A 491 5.38 6.43 2.39
CA TYR A 491 6.11 5.17 2.53
C TYR A 491 5.41 4.18 3.45
N GLN A 492 4.16 4.48 3.80
CA GLN A 492 3.36 3.64 4.69
C GLN A 492 2.34 2.80 3.91
N PHE A 493 2.03 1.65 4.48
CA PHE A 493 0.91 0.82 4.08
C PHE A 493 0.29 0.18 5.31
N THR A 494 -0.91 -0.37 5.16
CA THR A 494 -1.65 -0.97 6.27
C THR A 494 -1.78 -2.48 6.09
N LEU A 495 -1.59 -3.20 7.21
CA LEU A 495 -1.96 -4.61 7.34
C LEU A 495 -3.18 -4.69 8.24
N THR A 496 -4.21 -5.41 7.80
CA THR A 496 -5.38 -5.69 8.60
C THR A 496 -5.47 -7.17 8.94
N GLY A 497 -5.99 -7.46 10.12
CA GLY A 497 -6.13 -8.84 10.56
C GLY A 497 -6.97 -8.95 11.82
N LYS A 498 -6.98 -10.14 12.38
CA LYS A 498 -7.63 -10.42 13.65
C LYS A 498 -6.77 -11.34 14.51
N LEU A 499 -6.87 -11.13 15.81
CA LEU A 499 -6.35 -12.01 16.84
C LEU A 499 -7.52 -12.72 17.47
N GLU A 500 -7.42 -14.03 17.63
CA GLU A 500 -8.40 -14.85 18.32
C GLU A 500 -7.71 -15.54 19.48
N LYS A 501 -8.21 -15.30 20.70
CA LYS A 501 -7.76 -15.96 21.91
C LYS A 501 -8.85 -16.88 22.44
N VAL A 502 -8.54 -18.15 22.63
CA VAL A 502 -9.41 -19.09 23.32
C VAL A 502 -8.83 -19.34 24.69
N GLU A 503 -9.60 -19.03 25.74
CA GLU A 503 -9.19 -19.21 27.11
C GLU A 503 -10.29 -19.92 27.94
N GLY A 504 -9.86 -20.64 28.99
CA GLY A 504 -10.77 -21.17 29.98
C GLY A 504 -11.23 -20.09 30.94
N THR A 505 -12.53 -19.94 31.11
CA THR A 505 -13.10 -18.88 31.96
C THR A 505 -13.47 -19.39 33.37
N SER A 506 -14.05 -20.57 33.50
CA SER A 506 -14.43 -21.13 34.78
C SER A 506 -14.50 -22.64 34.75
N VAL A 507 -14.37 -23.23 35.95
CA VAL A 507 -14.62 -24.66 36.19
C VAL A 507 -15.75 -24.79 37.20
N ASN A 508 -16.79 -25.49 36.81
CA ASN A 508 -17.97 -25.74 37.63
C ASN A 508 -18.14 -27.23 37.85
N VAL A 509 -18.72 -27.61 39.00
CA VAL A 509 -19.09 -28.99 39.31
C VAL A 509 -20.58 -29.08 39.37
N LYS A 510 -21.14 -29.91 38.52
CA LYS A 510 -22.57 -30.27 38.53
C LYS A 510 -22.73 -31.55 39.32
N TRP A 511 -23.67 -31.55 40.24
CA TRP A 511 -24.01 -32.70 41.04
C TRP A 511 -25.41 -33.19 40.71
N GLU A 512 -25.58 -34.52 40.65
CA GLU A 512 -26.85 -35.18 40.42
C GLU A 512 -27.02 -36.30 41.45
N LYS A 513 -27.93 -36.10 42.41
CA LYS A 513 -28.19 -37.08 43.47
C LYS A 513 -29.03 -38.23 42.97
N MET A 514 -28.75 -39.44 43.47
CA MET A 514 -29.49 -40.67 43.21
C MET A 514 -29.75 -41.45 44.50
N LYS A 515 -30.91 -42.11 44.66
CA LYS A 515 -31.16 -43.02 45.71
C LYS A 515 -30.62 -44.40 45.33
N LEU A 516 -29.92 -45.04 46.27
CA LEU A 516 -29.43 -46.40 46.09
C LEU A 516 -30.51 -47.39 46.54
N ASN A 517 -30.95 -48.28 45.66
CA ASN A 517 -31.79 -49.40 46.04
C ASN A 517 -30.92 -50.50 46.63
N ARG A 518 -31.44 -51.29 47.54
CA ARG A 518 -30.71 -52.44 48.20
C ARG A 518 -30.07 -53.38 47.15
N ARG A 519 -30.61 -53.47 45.96
CA ARG A 519 -30.05 -54.25 44.82
C ARG A 519 -28.82 -53.65 44.15
N ASP A 520 -28.66 -52.35 44.21
CA ASP A 520 -27.52 -51.64 43.60
C ASP A 520 -26.22 -51.84 44.39
N VAL A 521 -26.32 -52.43 45.57
CA VAL A 521 -25.20 -52.72 46.46
C VAL A 521 -24.51 -54.06 46.12
N SER A 522 -25.11 -54.90 45.28
CA SER A 522 -24.60 -56.23 44.92
C SER A 522 -23.95 -56.28 43.53
N GLY A 523 -23.57 -55.14 42.99
CA GLY A 523 -22.52 -55.02 41.99
C GLY A 523 -22.74 -55.60 40.61
N ASN A 524 -23.87 -55.45 39.95
CA ASN A 524 -23.94 -55.71 38.50
C ASN A 524 -25.14 -55.12 37.76
N ASP A 525 -25.97 -54.24 38.33
CA ASP A 525 -27.11 -53.71 37.58
C ASP A 525 -27.14 -52.18 37.56
N ALA A 526 -27.41 -51.63 36.40
CA ALA A 526 -27.53 -50.19 36.14
C ALA A 526 -28.71 -49.56 36.92
N PRO A 527 -28.57 -48.33 37.47
CA PRO A 527 -29.57 -47.72 38.33
C PRO A 527 -30.84 -47.30 37.59
N GLY A 528 -32.00 -47.71 38.10
CA GLY A 528 -33.30 -47.20 37.63
C GLY A 528 -33.60 -45.81 38.17
N SER A 529 -34.12 -45.01 37.31
CA SER A 529 -34.25 -43.56 37.33
C SER A 529 -35.22 -43.00 38.37
N ASN A 530 -34.71 -42.37 39.42
CA ASN A 530 -35.32 -41.19 40.05
C ASN A 530 -34.20 -40.19 40.39
N ILE A 531 -33.90 -39.32 39.43
CA ILE A 531 -32.78 -38.41 39.49
C ILE A 531 -33.29 -37.03 39.89
N THR A 532 -32.82 -36.49 41.02
CA THR A 532 -33.02 -35.07 41.37
C THR A 532 -31.73 -34.34 41.16
N THR A 533 -31.73 -33.44 40.18
CA THR A 533 -30.55 -32.65 39.81
C THR A 533 -30.43 -31.41 40.70
N TYR A 534 -29.30 -31.24 41.34
CA TYR A 534 -28.95 -30.01 42.04
C TYR A 534 -27.76 -29.38 41.32
N ILE A 535 -27.94 -28.15 40.85
CA ILE A 535 -26.87 -27.34 40.30
C ILE A 535 -26.34 -26.49 41.44
N ALA A 536 -25.07 -26.65 41.82
CA ALA A 536 -24.42 -25.67 42.68
C ALA A 536 -24.30 -24.37 41.89
N ALA A 537 -25.13 -23.39 42.22
CA ALA A 537 -25.16 -22.13 41.55
C ALA A 537 -23.80 -21.43 41.64
N SER A 538 -23.11 -21.35 40.54
CA SER A 538 -22.19 -20.24 40.30
C SER A 538 -23.05 -19.01 40.03
N GLY A 539 -22.63 -17.85 40.51
CA GLY A 539 -23.35 -16.58 40.37
C GLY A 539 -23.87 -16.26 38.98
N PRO A 540 -24.70 -15.26 38.84
CA PRO A 540 -25.46 -14.97 37.64
C PRO A 540 -24.58 -14.91 36.42
N ALA A 541 -25.05 -15.51 35.31
CA ALA A 541 -24.41 -15.42 34.01
C ALA A 541 -24.34 -13.94 33.61
N ASP A 542 -23.14 -13.38 33.70
CA ASP A 542 -22.89 -12.00 33.32
C ASP A 542 -23.16 -11.82 31.82
N LYS A 543 -23.85 -10.75 31.52
CA LYS A 543 -24.06 -10.28 30.12
C LYS A 543 -22.69 -10.09 29.46
N PRO A 544 -22.57 -10.31 28.15
CA PRO A 544 -21.30 -10.18 27.46
C PRO A 544 -20.70 -8.78 27.70
N ALA A 545 -19.54 -8.76 28.35
CA ALA A 545 -18.81 -7.52 28.59
C ALA A 545 -18.26 -6.97 27.26
N VAL A 546 -18.63 -5.77 26.94
CA VAL A 546 -18.06 -5.04 25.80
C VAL A 546 -16.86 -4.26 26.33
N VAL A 547 -15.66 -4.68 25.96
CA VAL A 547 -14.44 -3.93 26.26
C VAL A 547 -14.20 -2.93 25.14
N GLU A 548 -14.31 -1.63 25.44
CA GLU A 548 -13.94 -0.56 24.52
C GLU A 548 -12.47 -0.20 24.72
N TYR A 549 -11.70 -0.30 23.65
CA TYR A 549 -10.33 0.19 23.66
C TYR A 549 -10.33 1.70 23.42
N PRO A 550 -9.49 2.47 24.14
CA PRO A 550 -9.44 3.92 23.96
C PRO A 550 -8.99 4.28 22.53
N LYS A 551 -9.67 5.26 21.94
CA LYS A 551 -9.25 5.86 20.68
C LYS A 551 -7.94 6.61 20.92
N VAL A 552 -6.87 6.17 20.29
CA VAL A 552 -5.59 6.89 20.32
C VAL A 552 -5.72 8.16 19.49
N ASN A 553 -5.54 9.30 20.12
CA ASN A 553 -5.54 10.60 19.44
C ASN A 553 -4.18 10.81 18.78
N LEU A 554 -4.15 10.81 17.46
CA LEU A 554 -2.95 10.89 16.61
C LEU A 554 -2.15 12.19 16.75
N ASN A 555 -2.59 13.14 17.57
CA ASN A 555 -1.96 14.46 17.71
C ASN A 555 -1.08 14.64 18.96
N ASN A 556 -0.94 13.66 19.84
CA ASN A 556 -0.10 13.78 21.04
C ASN A 556 1.27 13.15 20.85
N LYS A 557 2.28 14.01 20.93
CA LYS A 557 3.73 13.68 20.83
C LYS A 557 4.35 13.15 22.13
N GLU A 558 3.58 12.62 23.06
CA GLU A 558 4.15 12.08 24.31
C GLU A 558 4.49 10.58 24.17
N PRO A 559 5.61 10.13 24.76
CA PRO A 559 5.97 8.74 24.75
C PRO A 559 4.97 7.90 25.55
N PHE A 560 4.65 6.75 25.01
CA PHE A 560 3.68 5.79 25.48
C PHE A 560 3.84 5.49 26.97
N LYS A 561 2.84 5.84 27.77
CA LYS A 561 2.67 5.29 29.13
C LYS A 561 1.77 4.07 29.06
N PRO A 562 2.06 2.98 29.78
CA PRO A 562 1.16 1.84 29.84
C PRO A 562 -0.23 2.30 30.30
N ILE A 563 -1.26 1.88 29.55
CA ILE A 563 -2.65 2.21 29.88
C ILE A 563 -3.09 1.24 30.98
N GLU A 564 -3.34 1.76 32.19
CA GLU A 564 -4.08 1.02 33.21
C GLU A 564 -5.56 0.98 32.82
N ILE A 565 -6.02 -0.23 32.50
CA ILE A 565 -7.45 -0.48 32.24
C ILE A 565 -8.15 -0.63 33.59
N SER A 566 -8.89 0.38 34.02
CA SER A 566 -9.78 0.26 35.16
C SER A 566 -11.08 -0.41 34.69
N VAL A 567 -11.32 -1.62 35.16
CA VAL A 567 -12.62 -2.29 35.04
C VAL A 567 -13.56 -1.71 36.09
N THR A 568 -14.49 -0.85 35.67
CA THR A 568 -15.55 -0.38 36.55
C THR A 568 -16.60 -1.48 36.68
N GLU A 569 -16.69 -2.08 37.84
CA GLU A 569 -17.83 -2.96 38.19
C GLU A 569 -19.12 -2.13 38.14
N VAL A 570 -20.00 -2.45 37.22
CA VAL A 570 -21.35 -1.93 37.25
C VAL A 570 -22.13 -2.79 38.23
N LYS A 571 -22.33 -2.24 39.43
CA LYS A 571 -23.31 -2.81 40.38
C LYS A 571 -24.70 -2.61 39.77
N VAL A 572 -25.44 -3.72 39.65
CA VAL A 572 -26.88 -3.74 39.37
C VAL A 572 -27.64 -3.41 40.64
#